data_723206ebda86a3048443ed1a2eaa594b
#
_entry.id   723206ebda86a3048443ed1a2eaa594b
#
_cell.length_a   1.000
_cell.length_b   1.000
_cell.length_c   1.000
_cell.angle_alpha   90.00
_cell.angle_beta   90.00
_cell.angle_gamma   90.00
#
_symmetry.space_group_name_H-M   'P 1'
#
loop_
_entity.id
_entity.type
_entity.pdbx_description
1 polymer ?
#
loop_
_entity_poly.entity_id
_entity_poly.type
_entity_poly.pdbx_seq_one_letter_code
_entity_poly.pdbx_strand_id
1 'polypeptide(L)'
;SQLPGGHAIFPNLSVRENIAASRWLNTSSERNLKGIKQNPLEIFPEIAERLDEPAANLSGGQQQMLGLAMALHSKPKVLLIDELSLGLAPAVVERILPVIKQIADQGTAVIIVEQSVNLALTIADRAYFMEKGQIRFAGSTKELLNRPDLLRSVFLSNTLISAVETSSKPSSKETKTILEIEDMTRSFGGILAVNSVTFDVR
;
A
#
# COMPACT_ATOMS: atom_id res chain seq x y z
N SER A 1 -16.24 -3.49 -6.19
CA SER A 1 -15.60 -4.41 -5.22
C SER A 1 -14.64 -3.63 -4.34
N GLN A 2 -14.46 -4.08 -3.12
CA GLN A 2 -13.52 -3.54 -2.16
C GLN A 2 -12.53 -4.61 -1.74
N LEU A 3 -11.25 -4.26 -1.70
CA LEU A 3 -10.18 -5.02 -1.09
C LEU A 3 -9.76 -4.27 0.18
N PRO A 4 -10.23 -4.69 1.36
CA PRO A 4 -9.83 -4.06 2.62
C PRO A 4 -8.36 -4.35 2.93
N GLY A 5 -7.71 -3.41 3.59
CA GLY A 5 -6.37 -3.60 4.18
C GLY A 5 -6.41 -4.76 5.18
N GLY A 6 -5.48 -5.70 5.05
CA GLY A 6 -5.46 -6.91 5.89
C GLY A 6 -6.22 -8.09 5.25
N HIS A 7 -7.06 -8.79 5.94
CA HIS A 7 -7.55 -10.11 5.52
C HIS A 7 -8.85 -10.07 4.69
N ALA A 8 -8.72 -9.92 3.36
CA ALA A 8 -9.84 -10.05 2.42
C ALA A 8 -10.18 -11.50 2.03
N ILE A 9 -9.69 -12.49 2.78
CA ILE A 9 -9.78 -13.91 2.46
C ILE A 9 -10.39 -14.71 3.62
N PHE A 10 -10.87 -15.91 3.31
CA PHE A 10 -11.29 -16.90 4.30
C PHE A 10 -10.12 -17.87 4.55
N PRO A 11 -9.37 -17.72 5.66
CA PRO A 11 -8.09 -18.42 5.85
C PRO A 11 -8.24 -19.94 5.94
N ASN A 12 -9.37 -20.43 6.45
CA ASN A 12 -9.64 -21.86 6.63
C ASN A 12 -10.21 -22.53 5.36
N LEU A 13 -10.54 -21.76 4.35
CA LEU A 13 -10.94 -22.28 3.04
C LEU A 13 -9.72 -22.41 2.13
N SER A 14 -9.76 -23.38 1.21
CA SER A 14 -8.77 -23.47 0.15
C SER A 14 -8.81 -22.23 -0.77
N VAL A 15 -7.76 -22.01 -1.55
CA VAL A 15 -7.72 -20.97 -2.58
C VAL A 15 -8.92 -21.09 -3.52
N ARG A 16 -9.21 -22.32 -3.98
CA ARG A 16 -10.35 -22.63 -4.86
C ARG A 16 -11.68 -22.23 -4.23
N GLU A 17 -11.89 -22.58 -2.95
CA GLU A 17 -13.12 -22.26 -2.22
C GLU A 17 -13.26 -20.75 -1.97
N ASN A 18 -12.18 -20.04 -1.69
CA ASN A 18 -12.18 -18.58 -1.59
C ASN A 18 -12.69 -17.93 -2.89
N ILE A 19 -12.16 -18.38 -4.03
CA ILE A 19 -12.58 -17.87 -5.34
C ILE A 19 -14.04 -18.27 -5.63
N ALA A 20 -14.45 -19.48 -5.28
CA ALA A 20 -15.84 -19.92 -5.45
C ALA A 20 -16.80 -19.10 -4.59
N ALA A 21 -16.43 -18.79 -3.33
CA ALA A 21 -17.20 -17.93 -2.44
C ALA A 21 -17.41 -16.53 -3.02
N SER A 22 -16.36 -15.94 -3.61
CA SER A 22 -16.47 -14.63 -4.26
C SER A 22 -17.44 -14.63 -5.45
N ARG A 23 -17.51 -15.74 -6.20
CA ARG A 23 -18.48 -15.90 -7.30
C ARG A 23 -19.90 -15.97 -6.79
N TRP A 24 -20.13 -16.72 -5.73
CA TRP A 24 -21.46 -16.91 -5.15
C TRP A 24 -22.02 -15.60 -4.57
N LEU A 25 -21.19 -14.80 -3.90
CA LEU A 25 -21.58 -13.50 -3.36
C LEU A 25 -21.96 -12.48 -4.45
N ASN A 26 -21.50 -12.66 -5.69
CA ASN A 26 -21.72 -11.74 -6.81
C ASN A 26 -22.79 -12.21 -7.81
N THR A 27 -23.65 -13.19 -7.45
CA THR A 27 -24.68 -13.75 -8.35
C THR A 27 -25.90 -12.85 -8.60
N SER A 28 -26.00 -11.72 -7.91
CA SER A 28 -27.09 -10.75 -8.12
C SER A 28 -26.71 -9.71 -9.15
N SER A 29 -27.23 -9.92 -10.36
CA SER A 29 -27.35 -8.98 -11.48
C SER A 29 -26.02 -8.45 -12.10
N GLU A 30 -25.88 -8.83 -13.32
CA GLU A 30 -25.23 -8.17 -14.47
C GLU A 30 -24.31 -9.10 -15.29
N ARG A 31 -24.96 -9.97 -16.04
CA ARG A 31 -24.29 -10.84 -17.03
C ARG A 31 -23.70 -10.10 -18.23
N ASN A 32 -23.73 -8.75 -18.27
CA ASN A 32 -23.35 -7.96 -19.45
C ASN A 32 -22.35 -6.83 -19.19
N LEU A 33 -21.56 -6.88 -18.11
CA LEU A 33 -20.53 -5.88 -17.91
C LEU A 33 -19.29 -6.20 -18.76
N LYS A 34 -18.89 -5.24 -19.59
CA LYS A 34 -17.59 -5.20 -20.26
C LYS A 34 -16.50 -4.96 -19.19
N GLY A 35 -16.15 -6.00 -18.43
CA GLY A 35 -15.08 -5.97 -17.44
C GLY A 35 -13.88 -6.78 -17.92
N ILE A 36 -12.94 -7.02 -17.02
CA ILE A 36 -11.71 -7.79 -17.25
C ILE A 36 -12.03 -9.08 -17.99
N LYS A 37 -11.47 -9.25 -19.20
CA LYS A 37 -11.70 -10.41 -20.06
C LYS A 37 -10.92 -11.64 -19.58
N GLN A 38 -9.83 -11.41 -18.85
CA GLN A 38 -8.95 -12.47 -18.37
C GLN A 38 -9.50 -13.12 -17.11
N ASN A 39 -9.24 -14.41 -16.97
CA ASN A 39 -9.48 -15.13 -15.72
C ASN A 39 -8.52 -14.55 -14.65
N PRO A 40 -9.00 -14.12 -13.47
CA PRO A 40 -8.13 -13.60 -12.41
C PRO A 40 -6.99 -14.55 -12.00
N LEU A 41 -7.15 -15.85 -12.18
CA LEU A 41 -6.11 -16.86 -11.94
C LEU A 41 -4.96 -16.80 -12.98
N GLU A 42 -5.24 -16.34 -14.20
CA GLU A 42 -4.20 -16.14 -15.22
C GLU A 42 -3.32 -14.92 -14.89
N ILE A 43 -3.86 -13.97 -14.12
CA ILE A 43 -3.14 -12.81 -13.66
C ILE A 43 -2.17 -13.16 -12.52
N PHE A 44 -2.52 -14.16 -11.71
CA PHE A 44 -1.75 -14.57 -10.53
C PHE A 44 -1.44 -16.07 -10.60
N PRO A 45 -0.47 -16.50 -11.43
CA PRO A 45 -0.14 -17.91 -11.60
C PRO A 45 0.30 -18.59 -10.30
N GLU A 46 0.95 -17.88 -9.38
CA GLU A 46 1.36 -18.43 -8.08
C GLU A 46 0.17 -18.86 -7.22
N ILE A 47 -0.99 -18.23 -7.40
CA ILE A 47 -2.23 -18.61 -6.73
C ILE A 47 -2.87 -19.78 -7.45
N ALA A 48 -2.78 -19.81 -8.78
CA ALA A 48 -3.32 -20.89 -9.60
C ALA A 48 -2.65 -22.25 -9.34
N GLU A 49 -1.36 -22.25 -8.96
CA GLU A 49 -0.60 -23.46 -8.61
C GLU A 49 -0.97 -24.04 -7.24
N ARG A 50 -1.69 -23.28 -6.39
CA ARG A 50 -1.99 -23.61 -4.98
C ARG A 50 -3.48 -23.73 -4.69
N LEU A 51 -4.29 -24.07 -5.68
CA LEU A 51 -5.76 -24.03 -5.61
C LEU A 51 -6.34 -24.84 -4.45
N ASP A 52 -5.75 -25.96 -4.11
CA ASP A 52 -6.27 -26.90 -3.12
C ASP A 52 -5.63 -26.72 -1.73
N GLU A 53 -4.71 -25.73 -1.58
CA GLU A 53 -4.13 -25.38 -0.30
C GLU A 53 -5.04 -24.45 0.51
N PRO A 54 -5.10 -24.60 1.86
CA PRO A 54 -5.75 -23.61 2.72
C PRO A 54 -5.11 -22.23 2.54
N ALA A 55 -5.95 -21.18 2.43
CA ALA A 55 -5.46 -19.83 2.21
C ALA A 55 -4.58 -19.30 3.37
N ALA A 56 -4.72 -19.86 4.58
CA ALA A 56 -3.85 -19.57 5.72
C ALA A 56 -2.37 -19.95 5.47
N ASN A 57 -2.10 -20.91 4.59
CA ASN A 57 -0.75 -21.38 4.27
C ASN A 57 -0.03 -20.50 3.23
N LEU A 58 -0.74 -19.56 2.62
CA LEU A 58 -0.18 -18.60 1.68
C LEU A 58 0.65 -17.53 2.42
N SER A 59 1.72 -17.05 1.78
CA SER A 59 2.42 -15.85 2.25
C SER A 59 1.48 -14.63 2.24
N GLY A 60 1.78 -13.59 3.03
CA GLY A 60 0.97 -12.37 3.05
C GLY A 60 0.75 -11.77 1.65
N GLY A 61 1.80 -11.76 0.81
CA GLY A 61 1.68 -11.32 -0.58
C GLY A 61 0.77 -12.19 -1.43
N GLN A 62 0.82 -13.50 -1.26
CA GLN A 62 -0.08 -14.43 -1.95
C GLN A 62 -1.53 -14.29 -1.45
N GLN A 63 -1.74 -14.04 -0.15
CA GLN A 63 -3.06 -13.74 0.40
C GLN A 63 -3.63 -12.45 -0.20
N GLN A 64 -2.81 -11.43 -0.37
CA GLN A 64 -3.21 -10.18 -1.03
C GLN A 64 -3.56 -10.40 -2.51
N MET A 65 -2.77 -11.19 -3.23
CA MET A 65 -3.07 -11.59 -4.61
C MET A 65 -4.38 -12.38 -4.69
N LEU A 66 -4.64 -13.29 -3.75
CA LEU A 66 -5.90 -14.02 -3.67
C LEU A 66 -7.09 -13.08 -3.44
N GLY A 67 -6.97 -12.13 -2.49
CA GLY A 67 -7.99 -11.12 -2.24
C GLY A 67 -8.27 -10.27 -3.48
N LEU A 68 -7.23 -9.87 -4.20
CA LEU A 68 -7.35 -9.13 -5.46
C LEU A 68 -8.03 -9.99 -6.55
N ALA A 69 -7.64 -11.25 -6.69
CA ALA A 69 -8.29 -12.19 -7.62
C ALA A 69 -9.78 -12.35 -7.33
N MET A 70 -10.16 -12.48 -6.05
CA MET A 70 -11.55 -12.54 -5.61
C MET A 70 -12.32 -11.26 -5.96
N ALA A 71 -11.74 -10.09 -5.70
CA ALA A 71 -12.34 -8.80 -6.03
C ALA A 71 -12.56 -8.61 -7.54
N LEU A 72 -11.62 -9.06 -8.35
CA LEU A 72 -11.66 -8.98 -9.81
C LEU A 72 -12.66 -9.97 -10.44
N HIS A 73 -12.93 -11.07 -9.75
CA HIS A 73 -13.87 -12.08 -10.25
C HIS A 73 -15.28 -11.53 -10.49
N SER A 74 -15.68 -10.49 -9.75
CA SER A 74 -16.95 -9.78 -9.92
C SER A 74 -16.98 -8.84 -11.13
N LYS A 75 -15.86 -8.68 -11.86
CA LYS A 75 -15.70 -7.73 -12.96
C LYS A 75 -16.17 -6.31 -12.56
N PRO A 76 -15.61 -5.72 -11.54
CA PRO A 76 -16.11 -4.48 -10.96
C PRO A 76 -15.90 -3.30 -11.92
N LYS A 77 -16.85 -2.36 -11.93
CA LYS A 77 -16.66 -1.04 -12.57
C LYS A 77 -15.72 -0.16 -11.74
N VAL A 78 -15.72 -0.36 -10.42
CA VAL A 78 -14.88 0.36 -9.46
C VAL A 78 -14.23 -0.64 -8.52
N LEU A 79 -12.92 -0.55 -8.38
CA LEU A 79 -12.11 -1.31 -7.43
C LEU A 79 -11.55 -0.35 -6.38
N LEU A 80 -11.88 -0.59 -5.12
CA LEU A 80 -11.34 0.13 -3.98
C LEU A 80 -10.27 -0.73 -3.31
N ILE A 81 -9.08 -0.19 -3.14
CA ILE A 81 -7.95 -0.88 -2.49
C ILE A 81 -7.51 -0.01 -1.32
N ASP A 82 -7.53 -0.60 -0.13
CA ASP A 82 -7.09 0.05 1.10
C ASP A 82 -5.76 -0.54 1.54
N GLU A 83 -4.75 0.32 1.71
CA GLU A 83 -3.41 -0.02 2.19
C GLU A 83 -2.76 -1.22 1.47
N LEU A 84 -2.63 -1.12 0.13
CA LEU A 84 -2.08 -2.18 -0.72
C LEU A 84 -0.72 -2.68 -0.25
N SER A 85 0.14 -1.76 0.22
CA SER A 85 1.53 -2.05 0.58
C SER A 85 1.70 -2.53 2.04
N LEU A 86 0.66 -2.46 2.87
CA LEU A 86 0.76 -2.77 4.28
C LEU A 86 1.15 -4.24 4.52
N GLY A 87 2.27 -4.43 5.22
CA GLY A 87 2.78 -5.76 5.59
C GLY A 87 3.36 -6.57 4.43
N LEU A 88 3.50 -5.99 3.24
CA LEU A 88 4.08 -6.65 2.07
C LEU A 88 5.56 -6.29 1.89
N ALA A 89 6.35 -7.27 1.42
CA ALA A 89 7.69 -7.00 0.96
C ALA A 89 7.66 -6.12 -0.30
N PRO A 90 8.61 -5.17 -0.47
CA PRO A 90 8.65 -4.27 -1.63
C PRO A 90 8.58 -5.00 -2.98
N ALA A 91 9.29 -6.13 -3.12
CA ALA A 91 9.26 -6.94 -4.34
C ALA A 91 7.86 -7.49 -4.68
N VAL A 92 7.01 -7.74 -3.68
CA VAL A 92 5.62 -8.17 -3.89
C VAL A 92 4.78 -7.00 -4.40
N VAL A 93 4.96 -5.83 -3.79
CA VAL A 93 4.28 -4.60 -4.22
C VAL A 93 4.61 -4.29 -5.66
N GLU A 94 5.90 -4.30 -6.04
CA GLU A 94 6.37 -4.07 -7.42
C GLU A 94 5.73 -5.03 -8.44
N ARG A 95 5.39 -6.25 -8.04
CA ARG A 95 4.70 -7.23 -8.91
C ARG A 95 3.21 -6.97 -9.04
N ILE A 96 2.55 -6.44 -8.00
CA ILE A 96 1.12 -6.15 -7.99
C ILE A 96 0.80 -4.86 -8.77
N LEU A 97 1.68 -3.86 -8.74
CA LEU A 97 1.43 -2.55 -9.38
C LEU A 97 1.11 -2.64 -10.88
N PRO A 98 1.87 -3.39 -11.71
CA PRO A 98 1.55 -3.55 -13.13
C PRO A 98 0.18 -4.19 -13.35
N VAL A 99 -0.21 -5.11 -12.48
CA VAL A 99 -1.53 -5.76 -12.54
C VAL A 99 -2.64 -4.75 -12.29
N ILE A 100 -2.50 -3.89 -11.28
CA ILE A 100 -3.48 -2.84 -10.97
C ILE A 100 -3.59 -1.87 -12.15
N LYS A 101 -2.48 -1.49 -12.76
CA LYS A 101 -2.47 -0.63 -13.95
C LYS A 101 -3.19 -1.30 -15.11
N GLN A 102 -2.90 -2.55 -15.38
CA GLN A 102 -3.60 -3.32 -16.42
C GLN A 102 -5.12 -3.37 -16.20
N ILE A 103 -5.57 -3.50 -14.95
CA ILE A 103 -6.98 -3.47 -14.56
C ILE A 103 -7.60 -2.10 -14.89
N ALA A 104 -6.91 -1.02 -14.58
CA ALA A 104 -7.35 0.33 -14.90
C ALA A 104 -7.41 0.56 -16.42
N ASP A 105 -6.40 0.13 -17.15
CA ASP A 105 -6.34 0.24 -18.62
C ASP A 105 -7.48 -0.55 -19.32
N GLN A 106 -8.00 -1.59 -18.67
CA GLN A 106 -9.16 -2.35 -19.14
C GLN A 106 -10.51 -1.68 -18.82
N GLY A 107 -10.50 -0.51 -18.20
CA GLY A 107 -11.69 0.33 -17.96
C GLY A 107 -12.32 0.17 -16.57
N THR A 108 -11.67 -0.50 -15.63
CA THR A 108 -12.06 -0.48 -14.23
C THR A 108 -11.51 0.79 -13.57
N ALA A 109 -12.37 1.61 -12.98
CA ALA A 109 -11.91 2.74 -12.15
C ALA A 109 -11.27 2.19 -10.86
N VAL A 110 -10.00 2.54 -10.61
CA VAL A 110 -9.28 2.08 -9.42
C VAL A 110 -9.07 3.25 -8.47
N ILE A 111 -9.44 3.06 -7.20
CA ILE A 111 -9.18 3.99 -6.11
C ILE A 111 -8.30 3.28 -5.10
N ILE A 112 -7.14 3.87 -4.81
CA ILE A 112 -6.18 3.32 -3.85
C ILE A 112 -6.03 4.30 -2.70
N VAL A 113 -6.21 3.82 -1.48
CA VAL A 113 -5.87 4.54 -0.27
C VAL A 113 -4.50 4.04 0.18
N GLU A 114 -3.54 4.93 0.29
CA GLU A 114 -2.15 4.60 0.61
C GLU A 114 -1.52 5.63 1.53
N GLN A 115 -0.73 5.17 2.46
CA GLN A 115 0.10 6.02 3.32
C GLN A 115 1.44 6.35 2.63
N SER A 116 1.94 5.45 1.77
CA SER A 116 3.16 5.68 1.01
C SER A 116 2.91 6.61 -0.17
N VAL A 117 3.31 7.87 0.00
CA VAL A 117 3.18 8.90 -1.05
C VAL A 117 3.91 8.49 -2.33
N ASN A 118 5.12 7.95 -2.21
CA ASN A 118 5.90 7.51 -3.37
C ASN A 118 5.16 6.44 -4.17
N LEU A 119 4.54 5.48 -3.49
CA LEU A 119 3.76 4.43 -4.13
C LEU A 119 2.53 5.02 -4.83
N ALA A 120 1.76 5.88 -4.14
CA ALA A 120 0.59 6.53 -4.69
C ALA A 120 0.92 7.36 -5.95
N LEU A 121 2.03 8.12 -5.93
CA LEU A 121 2.48 8.93 -7.07
C LEU A 121 2.97 8.09 -8.26
N THR A 122 3.44 6.87 -8.02
CA THR A 122 3.91 5.99 -9.08
C THR A 122 2.77 5.39 -9.90
N ILE A 123 1.62 5.15 -9.27
CA ILE A 123 0.53 4.38 -9.89
C ILE A 123 -0.67 5.25 -10.29
N ALA A 124 -0.95 6.34 -9.57
CA ALA A 124 -2.16 7.12 -9.75
C ALA A 124 -1.97 8.26 -10.75
N ASP A 125 -2.97 8.50 -11.60
CA ASP A 125 -3.05 9.68 -12.48
C ASP A 125 -3.55 10.91 -11.73
N ARG A 126 -4.40 10.71 -10.71
CA ARG A 126 -4.97 11.75 -9.86
C ARG A 126 -4.76 11.40 -8.39
N ALA A 127 -4.51 12.43 -7.59
CA ALA A 127 -4.33 12.30 -6.16
C ALA A 127 -5.28 13.20 -5.37
N TYR A 128 -5.73 12.69 -4.25
CA TYR A 128 -6.44 13.42 -3.20
C TYR A 128 -5.63 13.29 -1.93
N PHE A 129 -4.97 14.36 -1.52
CA PHE A 129 -4.26 14.36 -0.25
C PHE A 129 -5.22 14.78 0.86
N MET A 130 -5.40 13.88 1.83
CA MET A 130 -6.29 14.08 2.97
C MET A 130 -5.48 14.18 4.26
N GLU A 131 -5.75 15.21 5.05
CA GLU A 131 -5.17 15.42 6.36
C GLU A 131 -6.26 15.79 7.37
N LYS A 132 -6.31 15.09 8.51
CA LYS A 132 -7.28 15.34 9.59
C LYS A 132 -8.73 15.46 9.08
N GLY A 133 -9.13 14.59 8.15
CA GLY A 133 -10.47 14.56 7.57
C GLY A 133 -10.75 15.63 6.51
N GLN A 134 -9.77 16.44 6.12
CA GLN A 134 -9.90 17.49 5.11
C GLN A 134 -9.05 17.20 3.89
N ILE A 135 -9.61 17.45 2.70
CA ILE A 135 -8.84 17.37 1.46
C ILE A 135 -7.99 18.63 1.32
N ARG A 136 -6.67 18.47 1.35
CA ARG A 136 -5.68 19.55 1.19
C ARG A 136 -5.28 19.76 -0.26
N PHE A 137 -5.37 18.71 -1.06
CA PHE A 137 -5.10 18.76 -2.50
C PHE A 137 -6.04 17.80 -3.24
N ALA A 138 -6.47 18.20 -4.41
CA ALA A 138 -7.20 17.37 -5.37
C ALA A 138 -6.79 17.77 -6.78
N GLY A 139 -6.12 16.88 -7.51
CA GLY A 139 -5.64 17.20 -8.86
C GLY A 139 -4.87 16.04 -9.50
N SER A 140 -4.20 16.30 -10.60
CA SER A 140 -3.31 15.34 -11.23
C SER A 140 -2.04 15.13 -10.40
N THR A 141 -1.49 13.92 -10.44
CA THR A 141 -0.20 13.63 -9.77
C THR A 141 0.93 14.48 -10.34
N LYS A 142 0.86 14.84 -11.63
CA LYS A 142 1.82 15.76 -12.26
C LYS A 142 1.76 17.17 -11.67
N GLU A 143 0.56 17.67 -11.37
CA GLU A 143 0.40 18.97 -10.69
C GLU A 143 0.95 18.92 -9.27
N LEU A 144 0.71 17.83 -8.55
CA LEU A 144 1.24 17.64 -7.20
C LEU A 144 2.78 17.61 -7.20
N LEU A 145 3.39 16.93 -8.16
CA LEU A 145 4.85 16.89 -8.33
C LEU A 145 5.47 18.28 -8.61
N ASN A 146 4.71 19.20 -9.21
CA ASN A 146 5.14 20.58 -9.46
C ASN A 146 4.87 21.53 -8.27
N ARG A 147 4.37 21.02 -7.15
CA ARG A 147 4.04 21.79 -5.94
C ARG A 147 4.90 21.32 -4.75
N PRO A 148 6.16 21.78 -4.67
CA PRO A 148 7.09 21.38 -3.61
C PRO A 148 6.62 21.77 -2.21
N ASP A 149 5.81 22.83 -2.08
CA ASP A 149 5.14 23.25 -0.86
C ASP A 149 4.18 22.17 -0.33
N LEU A 150 3.34 21.62 -1.23
CA LEU A 150 2.42 20.55 -0.88
C LEU A 150 3.14 19.23 -0.65
N LEU A 151 4.11 18.89 -1.51
CA LEU A 151 4.91 17.68 -1.32
C LEU A 151 5.61 17.67 0.04
N ARG A 152 6.22 18.80 0.45
CA ARG A 152 6.82 18.91 1.78
C ARG A 152 5.80 18.67 2.89
N SER A 153 4.60 19.24 2.82
CA SER A 153 3.56 19.02 3.82
C SER A 153 3.12 17.55 3.86
N VAL A 154 2.96 16.91 2.70
CA VAL A 154 2.61 15.50 2.56
C VAL A 154 3.70 14.59 3.14
N PHE A 155 4.98 14.84 2.81
CA PHE A 155 6.11 14.06 3.35
C PHE A 155 6.35 14.33 4.83
N LEU A 156 6.23 15.56 5.29
CA LEU A 156 6.41 15.92 6.70
C LEU A 156 5.26 15.38 7.56
N SER A 157 4.04 15.33 7.07
CA SER A 157 2.92 14.71 7.79
C SER A 157 3.18 13.22 8.07
N ASN A 158 3.84 12.53 7.16
CA ASN A 158 4.24 11.13 7.34
C ASN A 158 5.48 10.98 8.26
N THR A 159 6.31 12.01 8.36
CA THR A 159 7.52 12.01 9.21
C THR A 159 7.22 12.52 10.63
N LEU A 160 6.19 13.36 10.80
CA LEU A 160 5.84 14.01 12.07
C LEU A 160 5.04 13.13 13.06
N ILE A 161 4.78 11.87 12.74
CA ILE A 161 4.42 10.88 13.78
C ILE A 161 5.66 10.53 14.64
N SER A 162 6.87 10.97 14.26
CA SER A 162 8.13 10.72 14.98
C SER A 162 8.95 11.96 15.32
N ALA A 163 8.48 13.18 15.06
CA ALA A 163 9.23 14.39 15.43
C ALA A 163 8.29 15.46 15.98
N VAL A 164 8.34 15.62 17.28
CA VAL A 164 7.85 16.78 18.04
C VAL A 164 8.32 18.07 17.35
N GLU A 165 7.39 19.03 17.22
CA GLU A 165 7.60 20.38 16.74
C GLU A 165 8.90 21.00 17.27
N THR A 166 9.82 21.27 16.38
CA THR A 166 10.87 22.26 16.64
C THR A 166 10.83 23.32 15.54
N SER A 167 9.90 24.25 15.70
CA SER A 167 10.05 25.58 15.15
C SER A 167 11.11 26.31 15.99
N SER A 168 12.35 26.37 15.55
CA SER A 168 13.30 27.35 16.06
C SER A 168 14.16 27.87 14.92
N LYS A 169 13.98 29.17 14.67
CA LYS A 169 14.95 30.00 13.97
C LYS A 169 16.35 29.79 14.57
N PRO A 170 17.42 29.82 13.79
CA PRO A 170 18.77 29.80 14.35
C PRO A 170 19.01 31.08 15.18
N SER A 171 18.80 30.98 16.45
CA SER A 171 19.29 31.94 17.42
C SER A 171 20.71 31.50 17.76
N SER A 172 21.69 32.37 17.46
CA SER A 172 23.07 32.22 17.85
C SER A 172 23.19 32.35 19.38
N LYS A 173 22.90 31.29 20.10
CA LYS A 173 23.33 31.10 21.49
C LYS A 173 24.07 29.78 21.53
N GLU A 174 25.26 29.78 22.12
CA GLU A 174 25.98 28.56 22.43
C GLU A 174 25.06 27.63 23.22
N THR A 175 24.52 26.65 22.54
CA THR A 175 23.66 25.64 23.15
C THR A 175 24.57 24.55 23.72
N LYS A 176 24.49 24.38 25.06
CA LYS A 176 25.21 23.33 25.77
C LYS A 176 24.72 21.96 25.24
N THR A 177 25.67 21.10 24.90
CA THR A 177 25.36 19.71 24.53
C THR A 177 24.66 19.01 25.71
N ILE A 178 23.45 18.50 25.46
CA ILE A 178 22.60 17.80 26.45
C ILE A 178 22.90 16.31 26.44
N LEU A 179 23.19 15.78 25.27
CA LEU A 179 23.50 14.36 25.07
C LEU A 179 24.53 14.25 23.96
N GLU A 180 25.60 13.50 24.23
CA GLU A 180 26.60 13.10 23.25
C GLU A 180 26.67 11.58 23.19
N ILE A 181 26.58 11.05 21.99
CA ILE A 181 26.65 9.60 21.74
C ILE A 181 27.79 9.38 20.77
N GLU A 182 28.74 8.56 21.19
CA GLU A 182 29.91 8.17 20.40
C GLU A 182 29.90 6.66 20.15
N ASP A 183 30.08 6.29 18.88
CA ASP A 183 30.29 4.91 18.42
C ASP A 183 29.25 3.89 18.95
N MET A 184 27.96 4.35 19.01
CA MET A 184 26.90 3.48 19.51
C MET A 184 26.64 2.33 18.55
N THR A 185 26.77 1.11 19.08
CA THR A 185 26.50 -0.11 18.34
C THR A 185 25.47 -0.96 19.10
N ARG A 186 24.45 -1.48 18.42
CA ARG A 186 23.42 -2.35 18.99
C ARG A 186 23.10 -3.53 18.09
N SER A 187 23.14 -4.72 18.66
CA SER A 187 22.74 -5.95 17.97
C SER A 187 21.62 -6.67 18.73
N PHE A 188 20.75 -7.36 17.99
CA PHE A 188 19.67 -8.19 18.50
C PHE A 188 19.73 -9.55 17.80
N GLY A 189 19.93 -10.61 18.57
CA GLY A 189 19.93 -11.97 18.04
C GLY A 189 20.89 -12.21 16.86
N GLY A 190 22.07 -11.53 16.86
CA GLY A 190 23.05 -11.63 15.78
C GLY A 190 22.83 -10.65 14.60
N ILE A 191 21.75 -9.89 14.60
CA ILE A 191 21.49 -8.83 13.62
C ILE A 191 22.02 -7.52 14.17
N LEU A 192 22.93 -6.86 13.44
CA LEU A 192 23.46 -5.54 13.78
C LEU A 192 22.42 -4.48 13.38
N ALA A 193 21.69 -3.94 14.35
CA ALA A 193 20.61 -2.97 14.11
C ALA A 193 21.12 -1.53 14.07
N VAL A 194 22.17 -1.21 14.83
CA VAL A 194 22.85 0.07 14.84
C VAL A 194 24.33 -0.19 14.80
N ASN A 195 25.06 0.48 13.91
CA ASN A 195 26.51 0.30 13.72
C ASN A 195 27.23 1.63 13.78
N SER A 196 28.01 1.83 14.83
CA SER A 196 28.95 2.96 14.98
C SER A 196 28.32 4.33 14.70
N VAL A 197 27.18 4.62 15.37
CA VAL A 197 26.47 5.88 15.21
C VAL A 197 26.97 6.89 16.23
N THR A 198 27.41 8.06 15.75
CA THR A 198 27.87 9.20 16.57
C THR A 198 26.99 10.42 16.28
N PHE A 199 26.44 11.05 17.31
CA PHE A 199 25.69 12.31 17.19
C PHE A 199 25.61 13.04 18.53
N ASP A 200 25.33 14.33 18.50
CA ASP A 200 25.06 15.15 19.66
C ASP A 200 23.66 15.79 19.61
N VAL A 201 23.08 16.03 20.78
CA VAL A 201 21.84 16.77 20.97
C VAL A 201 22.16 18.01 21.76
N ARG A 202 21.77 19.16 21.22
CA ARG A 202 22.00 20.49 21.82
C ARG A 202 20.71 21.13 22.24
#